data_f4d2bbd89b01ed7fb0a13766ae1b0796
#
_entry.id   f4d2bbd89b01ed7fb0a13766ae1b0796
#
_cell.length_a   1.000
_cell.length_b   1.000
_cell.length_c   1.000
_cell.angle_alpha   90.00
_cell.angle_beta   90.00
_cell.angle_gamma   90.00
#
_symmetry.space_group_name_H-M   'P 1'
#
loop_
_entity.id
_entity.type
_entity.pdbx_description
1 polymer ?
#
loop_
_entity_poly.entity_id
_entity_poly.type
_entity_poly.pdbx_seq_one_letter_code
_entity_poly.pdbx_strand_id
1 'polypeptide(L)'
;MKKRLQLGLVAEGNSTASAVLRLPNLAEDLGPIKSTVLRVARRLSNMLKAGYAVAGYEELQAASLILIHVPDSSVPRVVQELCASELVFKDLSFVLCESWLPSKELSPLAAKGAEIGTLVNFPTQERDWFAVEGQAKAVRQVRQFLERNEVRSSEIQPDTKHLLFASGLLATALPVPLLVTAQQALRAAGVSGKVLYALLEQVAQKMLQDFLKGARAQWGGPLTECSEETGRIHLDKLRQSHSAMAALIDGQLPSGHQVMLAHRNGGDELQSFQQATGS
;
A
#
# COMPACT_ATOMS: atom_id res chain seq x y z
N MET A 1 -33.06 -10.27 0.33
CA MET A 1 -31.94 -10.73 -0.53
C MET A 1 -31.06 -9.52 -0.86
N LYS A 2 -29.78 -9.48 -0.44
CA LYS A 2 -28.83 -8.46 -0.91
C LYS A 2 -28.62 -8.66 -2.42
N LYS A 3 -28.85 -7.63 -3.22
CA LYS A 3 -28.66 -7.66 -4.67
C LYS A 3 -27.21 -8.09 -4.96
N ARG A 4 -27.04 -9.14 -5.77
CA ARG A 4 -25.70 -9.65 -6.13
C ARG A 4 -24.95 -8.57 -6.90
N LEU A 5 -23.70 -8.32 -6.54
CA LEU A 5 -22.84 -7.36 -7.22
C LEU A 5 -22.41 -7.97 -8.56
N GLN A 6 -22.62 -7.28 -9.66
CA GLN A 6 -22.14 -7.72 -10.99
C GLN A 6 -20.85 -6.98 -11.29
N LEU A 7 -19.74 -7.72 -11.37
CA LEU A 7 -18.40 -7.19 -11.64
C LEU A 7 -18.07 -7.24 -13.12
N GLY A 8 -17.48 -6.17 -13.63
CA GLY A 8 -16.75 -6.12 -14.89
C GLY A 8 -15.25 -5.99 -14.62
N LEU A 9 -14.42 -6.44 -15.54
CA LEU A 9 -12.98 -6.33 -15.46
C LEU A 9 -12.40 -5.72 -16.73
N VAL A 10 -11.60 -4.67 -16.57
CA VAL A 10 -10.70 -4.16 -17.61
C VAL A 10 -9.28 -4.49 -17.16
N ALA A 11 -8.56 -5.34 -17.89
CA ALA A 11 -7.23 -5.77 -17.47
C ALA A 11 -6.25 -5.87 -18.64
N GLU A 12 -4.99 -5.56 -18.36
CA GLU A 12 -3.87 -5.66 -19.30
C GLU A 12 -2.69 -6.38 -18.66
N GLY A 13 -1.88 -7.02 -19.50
CA GLY A 13 -0.63 -7.64 -19.07
C GLY A 13 -0.82 -8.89 -18.22
N ASN A 14 0.15 -9.14 -17.35
CA ASN A 14 0.23 -10.35 -16.54
C ASN A 14 -0.45 -10.13 -15.17
N SER A 15 -1.76 -10.26 -15.13
CA SER A 15 -2.59 -10.05 -13.93
C SER A 15 -2.47 -11.17 -12.88
N THR A 16 -1.56 -12.14 -13.05
CA THR A 16 -1.43 -13.31 -12.19
C THR A 16 -0.98 -12.99 -10.75
N ALA A 17 -0.32 -11.84 -10.55
CA ALA A 17 0.16 -11.41 -9.24
C ALA A 17 -0.86 -10.57 -8.44
N SER A 18 -2.00 -10.22 -9.07
CA SER A 18 -3.01 -9.36 -8.44
C SER A 18 -3.66 -10.01 -7.22
N ALA A 19 -3.67 -9.33 -6.08
CA ALA A 19 -4.36 -9.76 -4.88
C ALA A 19 -5.88 -9.72 -5.08
N VAL A 20 -6.40 -8.70 -5.77
CA VAL A 20 -7.84 -8.57 -6.09
C VAL A 20 -8.34 -9.72 -6.95
N LEU A 21 -7.56 -10.11 -7.99
CA LEU A 21 -7.96 -11.18 -8.90
C LEU A 21 -7.83 -12.59 -8.29
N ARG A 22 -7.21 -12.71 -7.12
CA ARG A 22 -7.11 -13.97 -6.37
C ARG A 22 -8.14 -14.10 -5.25
N LEU A 23 -9.03 -13.13 -5.10
CA LEU A 23 -10.06 -13.17 -4.07
C LEU A 23 -11.01 -14.35 -4.31
N PRO A 24 -11.34 -15.15 -3.27
CA PRO A 24 -12.00 -16.44 -3.43
C PRO A 24 -13.39 -16.35 -4.09
N ASN A 25 -14.15 -15.32 -3.79
CA ASN A 25 -15.51 -15.16 -4.31
C ASN A 25 -15.57 -14.26 -5.57
N LEU A 26 -14.43 -13.86 -6.13
CA LEU A 26 -14.40 -13.06 -7.37
C LEU A 26 -15.12 -13.80 -8.51
N ALA A 27 -14.87 -15.12 -8.63
CA ALA A 27 -15.42 -15.93 -9.70
C ALA A 27 -16.96 -15.95 -9.73
N GLU A 28 -17.61 -15.80 -8.59
CA GLU A 28 -19.07 -15.83 -8.51
C GLU A 28 -19.72 -14.56 -9.07
N ASP A 29 -19.03 -13.41 -8.97
CA ASP A 29 -19.56 -12.09 -9.32
C ASP A 29 -19.03 -11.57 -10.65
N LEU A 30 -17.95 -12.17 -11.19
CA LEU A 30 -17.27 -11.70 -12.38
C LEU A 30 -18.07 -12.02 -13.65
N GLY A 31 -18.38 -10.99 -14.42
CA GLY A 31 -19.05 -11.03 -15.71
C GLY A 31 -18.12 -10.67 -16.88
N PRO A 32 -18.36 -9.56 -17.58
CA PRO A 32 -17.59 -9.18 -18.77
C PRO A 32 -16.13 -8.83 -18.44
N ILE A 33 -15.21 -9.36 -19.24
CA ILE A 33 -13.76 -9.09 -19.16
C ILE A 33 -13.31 -8.46 -20.45
N LYS A 34 -12.84 -7.22 -20.39
CA LYS A 34 -12.26 -6.46 -21.51
C LYS A 34 -10.75 -6.37 -21.37
N SER A 35 -10.04 -6.53 -22.46
CA SER A 35 -8.60 -6.28 -22.54
C SER A 35 -8.25 -5.60 -23.86
N THR A 36 -6.97 -5.23 -24.05
CA THR A 36 -6.47 -4.63 -25.31
C THR A 36 -6.84 -5.45 -26.54
N VAL A 37 -6.74 -6.77 -26.43
CA VAL A 37 -7.17 -7.70 -27.48
C VAL A 37 -8.03 -8.82 -26.90
N LEU A 38 -9.03 -9.26 -27.65
CA LEU A 38 -9.99 -10.30 -27.22
C LEU A 38 -9.30 -11.61 -26.79
N ARG A 39 -8.16 -11.96 -27.39
CA ARG A 39 -7.38 -13.14 -27.03
C ARG A 39 -6.87 -13.06 -25.59
N VAL A 40 -6.44 -11.88 -25.13
CA VAL A 40 -5.98 -11.67 -23.73
C VAL A 40 -7.15 -11.77 -22.77
N ALA A 41 -8.31 -11.18 -23.11
CA ALA A 41 -9.52 -11.29 -22.30
C ALA A 41 -9.97 -12.76 -22.15
N ARG A 42 -9.95 -13.55 -23.24
CA ARG A 42 -10.24 -15.00 -23.19
C ARG A 42 -9.26 -15.78 -22.32
N ARG A 43 -7.96 -15.46 -22.40
CA ARG A 43 -6.94 -16.07 -21.53
C ARG A 43 -7.19 -15.76 -20.07
N LEU A 44 -7.56 -14.51 -19.73
CA LEU A 44 -7.91 -14.11 -18.36
C LEU A 44 -9.15 -14.85 -17.86
N SER A 45 -10.22 -14.91 -18.64
CA SER A 45 -11.43 -15.67 -18.27
C SER A 45 -11.13 -17.16 -17.99
N ASN A 46 -10.32 -17.78 -18.85
CA ASN A 46 -9.92 -19.18 -18.65
C ASN A 46 -9.03 -19.37 -17.39
N MET A 47 -8.11 -18.44 -17.13
CA MET A 47 -7.23 -18.47 -15.96
C MET A 47 -8.02 -18.31 -14.65
N LEU A 48 -8.94 -17.34 -14.64
CA LEU A 48 -9.80 -17.07 -13.48
C LEU A 48 -10.93 -18.09 -13.33
N LYS A 49 -11.16 -18.91 -14.37
CA LYS A 49 -12.31 -19.83 -14.47
C LYS A 49 -13.64 -19.10 -14.21
N ALA A 50 -13.74 -17.85 -14.64
CA ALA A 50 -14.83 -16.93 -14.34
C ALA A 50 -14.97 -15.85 -15.39
N GLY A 51 -16.17 -15.28 -15.49
CA GLY A 51 -16.50 -14.24 -16.44
C GLY A 51 -16.45 -14.71 -17.88
N TYR A 52 -16.59 -13.77 -18.81
CA TYR A 52 -16.51 -14.01 -20.24
C TYR A 52 -15.83 -12.84 -20.95
N ALA A 53 -15.07 -13.17 -21.98
CA ALA A 53 -14.33 -12.17 -22.75
C ALA A 53 -15.25 -11.39 -23.67
N VAL A 54 -15.11 -10.07 -23.68
CA VAL A 54 -15.85 -9.13 -24.52
C VAL A 54 -14.93 -8.38 -25.47
N ALA A 55 -15.47 -7.99 -26.64
CA ALA A 55 -14.73 -7.28 -27.66
C ALA A 55 -14.74 -5.77 -27.46
N GLY A 56 -15.89 -5.21 -27.09
CA GLY A 56 -16.11 -3.77 -26.88
C GLY A 56 -16.25 -3.40 -25.41
N TYR A 57 -16.08 -2.11 -25.12
CA TYR A 57 -16.32 -1.58 -23.78
C TYR A 57 -17.81 -1.47 -23.46
N GLU A 58 -18.69 -1.33 -24.46
CA GLU A 58 -20.14 -1.26 -24.33
C GLU A 58 -20.73 -2.50 -23.62
N GLU A 59 -20.10 -3.65 -23.83
CA GLU A 59 -20.51 -4.91 -23.19
C GLU A 59 -20.30 -4.91 -21.66
N LEU A 60 -19.47 -3.98 -21.12
CA LEU A 60 -19.33 -3.78 -19.67
C LEU A 60 -20.60 -3.24 -19.02
N GLN A 61 -21.60 -2.80 -19.80
CA GLN A 61 -22.91 -2.35 -19.32
C GLN A 61 -23.62 -3.41 -18.45
N ALA A 62 -23.29 -4.68 -18.61
CA ALA A 62 -23.82 -5.77 -17.81
C ALA A 62 -23.34 -5.75 -16.35
N ALA A 63 -22.29 -4.97 -16.04
CA ALA A 63 -21.72 -4.84 -14.70
C ALA A 63 -22.28 -3.59 -13.98
N SER A 64 -22.16 -3.56 -12.65
CA SER A 64 -22.42 -2.39 -11.82
C SER A 64 -21.16 -1.80 -11.20
N LEU A 65 -20.13 -2.64 -11.02
CA LEU A 65 -18.79 -2.26 -10.57
C LEU A 65 -17.75 -2.79 -11.56
N ILE A 66 -16.97 -1.91 -12.14
CA ILE A 66 -15.94 -2.23 -13.11
C ILE A 66 -14.56 -2.03 -12.47
N LEU A 67 -13.85 -3.12 -12.34
CA LEU A 67 -12.48 -3.15 -11.82
C LEU A 67 -11.52 -2.88 -12.98
N ILE A 68 -10.65 -1.87 -12.85
CA ILE A 68 -9.61 -1.53 -13.82
C ILE A 68 -8.27 -1.97 -13.23
N HIS A 69 -7.72 -3.04 -13.77
CA HIS A 69 -6.42 -3.60 -13.39
C HIS A 69 -5.45 -3.54 -14.57
N VAL A 70 -4.83 -2.40 -14.74
CA VAL A 70 -3.89 -2.11 -15.81
C VAL A 70 -2.64 -1.41 -15.24
N PRO A 71 -1.48 -1.44 -15.92
CA PRO A 71 -0.34 -0.63 -15.52
C PRO A 71 -0.73 0.86 -15.41
N ASP A 72 -0.18 1.57 -14.43
CA ASP A 72 -0.48 2.99 -14.20
C ASP A 72 -0.29 3.84 -15.48
N SER A 73 0.72 3.52 -16.28
CA SER A 73 0.98 4.16 -17.57
C SER A 73 -0.10 3.93 -18.63
N SER A 74 -0.91 2.90 -18.49
CA SER A 74 -2.01 2.58 -19.43
C SER A 74 -3.33 3.25 -19.02
N VAL A 75 -3.45 3.76 -17.80
CA VAL A 75 -4.70 4.32 -17.27
C VAL A 75 -5.24 5.46 -18.14
N PRO A 76 -4.44 6.47 -18.58
CA PRO A 76 -4.98 7.56 -19.41
C PRO A 76 -5.59 7.06 -20.73
N ARG A 77 -4.95 6.09 -21.38
CA ARG A 77 -5.45 5.49 -22.62
C ARG A 77 -6.76 4.73 -22.38
N VAL A 78 -6.82 3.90 -21.34
CA VAL A 78 -8.03 3.14 -21.01
C VAL A 78 -9.20 4.06 -20.68
N VAL A 79 -8.96 5.15 -19.93
CA VAL A 79 -9.97 6.17 -19.64
C VAL A 79 -10.47 6.85 -20.92
N GLN A 80 -9.57 7.19 -21.85
CA GLN A 80 -9.93 7.77 -23.12
C GLN A 80 -10.77 6.81 -23.96
N GLU A 81 -10.38 5.54 -24.07
CA GLU A 81 -11.12 4.50 -24.81
C GLU A 81 -12.52 4.26 -24.21
N LEU A 82 -12.62 4.21 -22.88
CA LEU A 82 -13.90 4.12 -22.16
C LEU A 82 -14.77 5.35 -22.49
N CYS A 83 -14.23 6.55 -22.41
CA CYS A 83 -14.96 7.78 -22.73
C CYS A 83 -15.43 7.85 -24.19
N ALA A 84 -14.73 7.21 -25.12
CA ALA A 84 -15.09 7.16 -26.54
C ALA A 84 -16.11 6.06 -26.87
N SER A 85 -16.35 5.12 -25.95
CA SER A 85 -17.29 4.02 -26.17
C SER A 85 -18.76 4.47 -26.01
N GLU A 86 -19.68 3.64 -26.47
CA GLU A 86 -21.12 3.85 -26.35
C GLU A 86 -21.68 3.45 -24.96
N LEU A 87 -20.81 3.29 -23.98
CA LEU A 87 -21.17 2.89 -22.61
C LEU A 87 -22.03 3.98 -21.94
N VAL A 88 -23.10 3.59 -21.27
CA VAL A 88 -23.92 4.48 -20.46
C VAL A 88 -23.36 4.50 -19.05
N PHE A 89 -22.72 5.60 -18.66
CA PHE A 89 -21.96 5.73 -17.41
C PHE A 89 -22.83 5.83 -16.16
N LYS A 90 -24.07 6.26 -16.31
CA LYS A 90 -25.00 6.36 -15.20
C LYS A 90 -25.14 5.00 -14.48
N ASP A 91 -25.05 5.02 -13.16
CA ASP A 91 -25.11 3.84 -12.29
C ASP A 91 -23.92 2.88 -12.34
N LEU A 92 -22.92 3.13 -13.18
CA LEU A 92 -21.66 2.40 -13.19
C LEU A 92 -20.68 2.99 -12.18
N SER A 93 -19.88 2.11 -11.57
CA SER A 93 -18.72 2.50 -10.76
C SER A 93 -17.45 1.93 -11.38
N PHE A 94 -16.44 2.76 -11.51
CA PHE A 94 -15.12 2.37 -12.01
C PHE A 94 -14.09 2.50 -10.90
N VAL A 95 -13.27 1.47 -10.72
CA VAL A 95 -12.30 1.40 -9.63
C VAL A 95 -10.95 0.95 -10.16
N LEU A 96 -9.92 1.81 -10.00
CA LEU A 96 -8.53 1.41 -10.24
C LEU A 96 -8.09 0.43 -9.17
N CYS A 97 -7.62 -0.73 -9.58
CA CYS A 97 -7.19 -1.79 -8.69
C CYS A 97 -5.68 -1.86 -8.60
N GLU A 98 -5.16 -1.93 -7.36
CA GLU A 98 -3.73 -2.10 -7.05
C GLU A 98 -2.86 -1.01 -7.69
N SER A 99 -3.43 0.18 -7.84
CA SER A 99 -2.79 1.37 -8.40
C SER A 99 -2.51 2.40 -7.29
N TRP A 100 -1.35 3.03 -7.36
CA TRP A 100 -1.00 4.16 -6.51
C TRP A 100 -1.56 5.48 -7.02
N LEU A 101 -2.15 5.50 -8.22
CA LEU A 101 -2.81 6.67 -8.77
C LEU A 101 -4.06 7.03 -7.94
N PRO A 102 -4.34 8.32 -7.72
CA PRO A 102 -5.55 8.77 -7.03
C PRO A 102 -6.79 8.52 -7.90
N SER A 103 -7.97 8.44 -7.27
CA SER A 103 -9.25 8.24 -7.98
C SER A 103 -9.56 9.34 -9.00
N LYS A 104 -9.01 10.55 -8.82
CA LYS A 104 -9.15 11.67 -9.76
C LYS A 104 -8.64 11.40 -11.18
N GLU A 105 -7.77 10.42 -11.37
CA GLU A 105 -7.35 9.99 -12.72
C GLU A 105 -8.53 9.45 -13.56
N LEU A 106 -9.60 9.03 -12.88
CA LEU A 106 -10.86 8.62 -13.50
C LEU A 106 -11.88 9.77 -13.66
N SER A 107 -11.52 11.02 -13.36
CA SER A 107 -12.43 12.17 -13.45
C SER A 107 -13.15 12.34 -14.80
N PRO A 108 -12.56 12.00 -15.97
CA PRO A 108 -13.30 12.04 -17.23
C PRO A 108 -14.51 11.09 -17.26
N LEU A 109 -14.45 9.94 -16.57
CA LEU A 109 -15.57 9.02 -16.44
C LEU A 109 -16.64 9.58 -15.47
N ALA A 110 -16.20 10.24 -14.40
CA ALA A 110 -17.11 10.91 -13.46
C ALA A 110 -17.86 12.06 -14.16
N ALA A 111 -17.21 12.82 -15.02
CA ALA A 111 -17.85 13.87 -15.84
C ALA A 111 -18.95 13.32 -16.76
N LYS A 112 -18.92 12.02 -17.10
CA LYS A 112 -19.96 11.32 -17.86
C LYS A 112 -21.04 10.67 -16.96
N GLY A 113 -20.94 10.85 -15.64
CA GLY A 113 -21.94 10.36 -14.67
C GLY A 113 -21.62 9.03 -14.00
N ALA A 114 -20.39 8.50 -14.17
CA ALA A 114 -19.93 7.34 -13.43
C ALA A 114 -19.51 7.72 -12.00
N GLU A 115 -19.54 6.74 -11.09
CA GLU A 115 -18.88 6.82 -9.80
C GLU A 115 -17.45 6.29 -9.91
N ILE A 116 -16.50 6.93 -9.25
CA ILE A 116 -15.08 6.58 -9.38
C ILE A 116 -14.43 6.26 -8.04
N GLY A 117 -13.49 5.35 -8.06
CA GLY A 117 -12.71 4.98 -6.89
C GLY A 117 -11.40 4.31 -7.26
N THR A 118 -10.63 4.02 -6.24
CA THR A 118 -9.38 3.28 -6.36
C THR A 118 -9.15 2.46 -5.10
N LEU A 119 -8.41 1.38 -5.23
CA LEU A 119 -7.98 0.57 -4.11
C LEU A 119 -6.50 0.18 -4.28
N VAL A 120 -5.81 0.10 -3.16
CA VAL A 120 -4.43 -0.36 -3.09
C VAL A 120 -4.31 -1.46 -2.06
N ASN A 121 -3.53 -2.49 -2.38
CA ASN A 121 -3.29 -3.62 -1.49
C ASN A 121 -2.04 -3.37 -0.63
N PHE A 122 -2.16 -3.68 0.67
CA PHE A 122 -1.07 -3.84 1.60
C PHE A 122 -0.98 -5.32 1.97
N PRO A 123 0.00 -6.06 1.44
CA PRO A 123 0.19 -7.44 1.83
C PRO A 123 0.58 -7.52 3.31
N THR A 124 -0.14 -8.30 4.07
CA THR A 124 0.18 -8.59 5.47
C THR A 124 0.47 -10.09 5.65
N GLN A 125 1.04 -10.47 6.79
CA GLN A 125 1.39 -11.86 7.06
C GLN A 125 0.17 -12.80 7.07
N GLU A 126 -0.97 -12.32 7.60
CA GLU A 126 -2.16 -13.17 7.73
C GLU A 126 -3.10 -13.07 6.53
N ARG A 127 -3.43 -11.85 6.10
CA ARG A 127 -4.37 -11.56 5.01
C ARG A 127 -4.05 -10.20 4.37
N ASP A 128 -4.37 -10.08 3.10
CA ASP A 128 -4.31 -8.78 2.41
C ASP A 128 -5.21 -7.74 3.10
N TRP A 129 -4.77 -6.51 3.13
CA TRP A 129 -5.52 -5.36 3.62
C TRP A 129 -5.59 -4.31 2.51
N PHE A 130 -6.78 -3.76 2.28
CA PHE A 130 -6.98 -2.80 1.21
C PHE A 130 -7.33 -1.41 1.74
N ALA A 131 -6.66 -0.39 1.22
CA ALA A 131 -7.08 0.99 1.35
C ALA A 131 -7.94 1.38 0.14
N VAL A 132 -9.09 2.00 0.40
CA VAL A 132 -10.08 2.38 -0.61
C VAL A 132 -10.30 3.88 -0.57
N GLU A 133 -10.31 4.53 -1.72
CA GLU A 133 -10.55 5.96 -1.90
C GLU A 133 -11.52 6.19 -3.05
N GLY A 134 -12.35 7.24 -2.97
CA GLY A 134 -13.22 7.64 -4.08
C GLY A 134 -14.56 8.18 -3.66
N GLN A 135 -15.50 8.18 -4.60
CA GLN A 135 -16.87 8.62 -4.37
C GLN A 135 -17.67 7.60 -3.55
N ALA A 136 -18.60 8.05 -2.72
CA ALA A 136 -19.26 7.24 -1.71
C ALA A 136 -19.93 5.95 -2.23
N LYS A 137 -20.51 5.99 -3.45
CA LYS A 137 -21.13 4.79 -4.03
C LYS A 137 -20.08 3.77 -4.46
N ALA A 138 -18.99 4.21 -5.12
CA ALA A 138 -17.90 3.34 -5.53
C ALA A 138 -17.21 2.70 -4.32
N VAL A 139 -16.87 3.50 -3.31
CA VAL A 139 -16.27 3.02 -2.04
C VAL A 139 -17.17 1.97 -1.37
N ARG A 140 -18.48 2.23 -1.28
CA ARG A 140 -19.44 1.28 -0.68
C ARG A 140 -19.48 -0.06 -1.43
N GLN A 141 -19.51 -0.02 -2.76
CA GLN A 141 -19.53 -1.23 -3.59
C GLN A 141 -18.23 -2.04 -3.46
N VAL A 142 -17.08 -1.36 -3.47
CA VAL A 142 -15.77 -2.01 -3.26
C VAL A 142 -15.70 -2.64 -1.87
N ARG A 143 -16.08 -1.92 -0.83
CA ARG A 143 -16.08 -2.47 0.54
C ARG A 143 -17.01 -3.68 0.66
N GLN A 144 -18.22 -3.62 0.08
CA GLN A 144 -19.12 -4.77 0.05
C GLN A 144 -18.50 -5.98 -0.68
N PHE A 145 -17.78 -5.76 -1.76
CA PHE A 145 -17.04 -6.80 -2.48
C PHE A 145 -15.92 -7.40 -1.62
N LEU A 146 -15.11 -6.56 -0.96
CA LEU A 146 -14.02 -7.01 -0.09
C LEU A 146 -14.56 -7.76 1.15
N GLU A 147 -15.61 -7.25 1.80
CA GLU A 147 -16.27 -7.91 2.94
C GLU A 147 -16.80 -9.30 2.59
N ARG A 148 -17.37 -9.49 1.39
CA ARG A 148 -17.80 -10.83 0.92
C ARG A 148 -16.64 -11.79 0.72
N ASN A 149 -15.45 -11.26 0.48
CA ASN A 149 -14.22 -12.03 0.36
C ASN A 149 -13.46 -12.15 1.70
N GLU A 150 -14.08 -11.75 2.80
CA GLU A 150 -13.50 -11.76 4.15
C GLU A 150 -12.17 -11.01 4.27
N VAL A 151 -12.00 -9.98 3.46
CA VAL A 151 -10.78 -9.16 3.40
C VAL A 151 -11.00 -7.85 4.11
N ARG A 152 -10.00 -7.41 4.88
CA ARG A 152 -10.03 -6.15 5.61
C ARG A 152 -9.85 -4.97 4.66
N SER A 153 -10.61 -3.91 4.88
CA SER A 153 -10.46 -2.66 4.15
C SER A 153 -10.66 -1.45 5.06
N SER A 154 -10.00 -0.36 4.72
CA SER A 154 -10.20 0.95 5.33
C SER A 154 -10.38 1.99 4.24
N GLU A 155 -11.29 2.91 4.48
CA GLU A 155 -11.46 4.08 3.65
C GLU A 155 -10.41 5.12 4.04
N ILE A 156 -9.75 5.70 3.05
CA ILE A 156 -8.82 6.81 3.22
C ILE A 156 -9.43 8.09 2.65
N GLN A 157 -8.98 9.23 3.15
CA GLN A 157 -9.46 10.53 2.66
C GLN A 157 -9.03 10.73 1.21
N PRO A 158 -9.85 11.41 0.39
CA PRO A 158 -9.47 11.80 -0.96
C PRO A 158 -8.14 12.58 -1.00
N ASP A 159 -7.37 12.35 -2.04
CA ASP A 159 -6.05 12.97 -2.26
C ASP A 159 -4.98 12.67 -1.20
N THR A 160 -5.18 11.73 -0.27
CA THR A 160 -4.19 11.36 0.77
C THR A 160 -3.35 10.12 0.43
N LYS A 161 -3.47 9.58 -0.77
CA LYS A 161 -2.74 8.37 -1.20
C LYS A 161 -1.22 8.50 -1.09
N HIS A 162 -0.69 9.70 -1.29
CA HIS A 162 0.73 10.00 -1.09
C HIS A 162 1.19 9.78 0.36
N LEU A 163 0.34 10.05 1.35
CA LEU A 163 0.64 9.76 2.76
C LEU A 163 0.65 8.25 3.03
N LEU A 164 -0.29 7.54 2.42
CA LEU A 164 -0.34 6.07 2.49
C LEU A 164 0.91 5.46 1.84
N PHE A 165 1.34 5.97 0.67
CA PHE A 165 2.57 5.56 0.01
C PHE A 165 3.79 5.82 0.92
N ALA A 166 3.89 7.02 1.51
CA ALA A 166 4.95 7.37 2.45
C ALA A 166 4.96 6.42 3.66
N SER A 167 3.79 6.10 4.23
CA SER A 167 3.69 5.16 5.36
C SER A 167 4.19 3.76 4.98
N GLY A 168 3.86 3.31 3.76
CA GLY A 168 4.38 2.05 3.21
C GLY A 168 5.90 2.04 3.12
N LEU A 169 6.51 3.11 2.55
CA LEU A 169 7.97 3.24 2.47
C LEU A 169 8.61 3.24 3.86
N LEU A 170 8.09 4.04 4.79
CA LEU A 170 8.60 4.16 6.15
C LEU A 170 8.52 2.84 6.92
N ALA A 171 7.46 2.06 6.72
CA ALA A 171 7.25 0.82 7.44
C ALA A 171 7.93 -0.41 6.80
N THR A 172 8.33 -0.35 5.52
CA THR A 172 8.85 -1.52 4.80
C THR A 172 10.22 -1.29 4.19
N ALA A 173 10.34 -0.39 3.21
CA ALA A 173 11.57 -0.22 2.44
C ALA A 173 12.69 0.47 3.22
N LEU A 174 12.37 1.53 3.97
CA LEU A 174 13.36 2.31 4.70
C LEU A 174 13.99 1.61 5.91
N PRO A 175 13.32 0.72 6.65
CA PRO A 175 13.97 -0.07 7.70
C PRO A 175 15.01 -1.08 7.18
N VAL A 176 14.91 -1.53 5.93
CA VAL A 176 15.80 -2.58 5.39
C VAL A 176 17.29 -2.20 5.45
N PRO A 177 17.74 -1.01 5.00
CA PRO A 177 19.13 -0.60 5.14
C PRO A 177 19.62 -0.58 6.60
N LEU A 178 18.74 -0.18 7.54
CA LEU A 178 19.05 -0.17 8.97
C LEU A 178 19.26 -1.60 9.50
N LEU A 179 18.38 -2.53 9.12
CA LEU A 179 18.50 -3.94 9.51
C LEU A 179 19.75 -4.60 8.89
N VAL A 180 20.08 -4.28 7.62
CA VAL A 180 21.31 -4.76 6.97
C VAL A 180 22.52 -4.23 7.71
N THR A 181 22.54 -2.95 8.09
CA THR A 181 23.65 -2.35 8.83
C THR A 181 23.77 -2.93 10.25
N ALA A 182 22.65 -3.15 10.94
CA ALA A 182 22.64 -3.84 12.24
C ALA A 182 23.20 -5.28 12.12
N GLN A 183 22.86 -6.00 11.05
CA GLN A 183 23.41 -7.32 10.76
C GLN A 183 24.93 -7.27 10.57
N GLN A 184 25.44 -6.26 9.84
CA GLN A 184 26.89 -6.08 9.63
C GLN A 184 27.60 -5.75 10.96
N ALA A 185 26.99 -4.90 11.80
CA ALA A 185 27.53 -4.58 13.12
C ALA A 185 27.65 -5.82 14.01
N LEU A 186 26.61 -6.66 14.06
CA LEU A 186 26.64 -7.91 14.82
C LEU A 186 27.73 -8.86 14.30
N ARG A 187 27.91 -8.97 12.99
CA ARG A 187 29.00 -9.77 12.41
C ARG A 187 30.37 -9.23 12.79
N ALA A 188 30.59 -7.94 12.72
CA ALA A 188 31.84 -7.30 13.11
C ALA A 188 32.10 -7.48 14.63
N ALA A 189 31.07 -7.58 15.45
CA ALA A 189 31.16 -7.91 16.87
C ALA A 189 31.36 -9.41 17.15
N GLY A 190 31.47 -10.27 16.11
CA GLY A 190 31.73 -11.71 16.26
C GLY A 190 30.46 -12.59 16.33
N VAL A 191 29.26 -12.01 16.24
CA VAL A 191 28.01 -12.79 16.23
C VAL A 191 27.80 -13.35 14.81
N SER A 192 27.58 -14.66 14.69
CA SER A 192 27.46 -15.32 13.37
C SER A 192 26.40 -16.42 13.35
N GLY A 193 26.15 -16.98 12.16
CA GLY A 193 25.27 -18.12 11.95
C GLY A 193 23.81 -17.83 12.33
N LYS A 194 23.11 -18.84 12.82
CA LYS A 194 21.67 -18.76 13.19
C LYS A 194 21.40 -17.79 14.34
N VAL A 195 22.36 -17.63 15.26
CA VAL A 195 22.23 -16.74 16.42
C VAL A 195 22.08 -15.28 16.00
N LEU A 196 22.81 -14.85 14.96
CA LEU A 196 22.74 -13.50 14.43
C LEU A 196 21.31 -13.14 13.98
N TYR A 197 20.71 -14.00 13.17
CA TYR A 197 19.36 -13.75 12.66
C TYR A 197 18.29 -13.80 13.77
N ALA A 198 18.41 -14.78 14.68
CA ALA A 198 17.49 -14.89 15.81
C ALA A 198 17.57 -13.67 16.74
N LEU A 199 18.78 -13.16 17.01
CA LEU A 199 18.97 -11.96 17.81
C LEU A 199 18.38 -10.72 17.14
N LEU A 200 18.67 -10.51 15.84
CA LEU A 200 18.15 -9.36 15.08
C LEU A 200 16.62 -9.39 15.02
N GLU A 201 16.03 -10.54 14.77
CA GLU A 201 14.58 -10.74 14.75
C GLU A 201 13.97 -10.39 16.10
N GLN A 202 14.49 -10.94 17.20
CA GLN A 202 13.96 -10.71 18.54
C GLN A 202 14.04 -9.22 18.96
N VAL A 203 15.16 -8.55 18.65
CA VAL A 203 15.32 -7.12 18.94
C VAL A 203 14.35 -6.29 18.13
N ALA A 204 14.19 -6.57 16.82
CA ALA A 204 13.26 -5.85 15.97
C ALA A 204 11.79 -6.08 16.39
N GLN A 205 11.43 -7.32 16.72
CA GLN A 205 10.08 -7.66 17.22
C GLN A 205 9.79 -6.96 18.56
N LYS A 206 10.77 -6.96 19.48
CA LYS A 206 10.63 -6.26 20.75
C LYS A 206 10.40 -4.76 20.53
N MET A 207 11.19 -4.12 19.71
CA MET A 207 11.03 -2.69 19.36
C MET A 207 9.62 -2.40 18.83
N LEU A 208 9.14 -3.22 17.88
CA LEU A 208 7.79 -3.06 17.32
C LEU A 208 6.70 -3.25 18.36
N GLN A 209 6.83 -4.25 19.25
CA GLN A 209 5.89 -4.48 20.34
C GLN A 209 5.87 -3.31 21.34
N ASP A 210 7.03 -2.79 21.71
CA ASP A 210 7.15 -1.65 22.63
C ASP A 210 6.54 -0.39 22.01
N PHE A 211 6.74 -0.17 20.71
CA PHE A 211 6.09 0.91 19.97
C PHE A 211 4.56 0.77 20.00
N LEU A 212 4.02 -0.40 19.65
CA LEU A 212 2.57 -0.65 19.63
C LEU A 212 1.92 -0.54 21.03
N LYS A 213 2.66 -0.85 22.09
CA LYS A 213 2.20 -0.69 23.49
C LYS A 213 2.34 0.74 24.01
N GLY A 214 2.91 1.66 23.23
CA GLY A 214 3.18 3.02 23.67
C GLY A 214 4.28 3.13 24.74
N ALA A 215 5.18 2.14 24.81
CA ALA A 215 6.28 2.09 25.77
C ALA A 215 7.42 3.05 25.37
N ARG A 216 7.15 4.34 25.36
CA ARG A 216 8.01 5.41 24.82
C ARG A 216 9.41 5.48 25.45
N ALA A 217 9.56 5.12 26.71
CA ALA A 217 10.84 5.12 27.40
C ALA A 217 11.87 4.15 26.81
N GLN A 218 11.42 3.15 26.03
CA GLN A 218 12.28 2.10 25.46
C GLN A 218 12.64 2.35 23.99
N TRP A 219 12.16 3.42 23.37
CA TRP A 219 12.38 3.69 21.94
C TRP A 219 13.81 4.07 21.59
N GLY A 220 14.58 4.57 22.54
CA GLY A 220 15.97 4.96 22.34
C GLY A 220 16.96 3.79 22.34
N GLY A 221 16.50 2.57 22.65
CA GLY A 221 17.37 1.40 22.72
C GLY A 221 18.57 1.61 23.66
N PRO A 222 19.81 1.26 23.23
CA PRO A 222 21.00 1.42 24.07
C PRO A 222 21.24 2.85 24.56
N LEU A 223 20.78 3.88 23.85
CA LEU A 223 20.95 5.28 24.26
C LEU A 223 20.09 5.65 25.47
N THR A 224 19.05 4.88 25.79
CA THR A 224 18.25 5.09 27.00
C THR A 224 18.80 4.30 28.20
N GLU A 225 19.69 3.33 27.96
CA GLU A 225 20.22 2.44 28.98
C GLU A 225 21.63 2.82 29.45
N CYS A 226 22.35 3.67 28.69
CA CYS A 226 23.68 4.15 29.00
C CYS A 226 23.70 5.65 29.35
N SER A 227 24.79 6.10 30.00
CA SER A 227 25.03 7.53 30.19
C SER A 227 25.33 8.20 28.85
N GLU A 228 25.07 9.51 28.74
CA GLU A 228 25.36 10.31 27.56
C GLU A 228 26.83 10.22 27.16
N GLU A 229 27.75 10.26 28.15
CA GLU A 229 29.18 10.11 27.94
C GLU A 229 29.55 8.73 27.36
N THR A 230 28.96 7.66 27.88
CA THR A 230 29.19 6.30 27.38
C THR A 230 28.66 6.17 25.92
N GLY A 231 27.48 6.71 25.65
CA GLY A 231 26.93 6.74 24.27
C GLY A 231 27.86 7.47 23.30
N ARG A 232 28.37 8.66 23.71
CA ARG A 232 29.31 9.44 22.92
C ARG A 232 30.60 8.67 22.63
N ILE A 233 31.21 8.01 23.64
CA ILE A 233 32.43 7.23 23.48
C ILE A 233 32.22 6.11 22.43
N HIS A 234 31.11 5.39 22.49
CA HIS A 234 30.80 4.32 21.52
C HIS A 234 30.59 4.87 20.10
N LEU A 235 29.88 5.97 19.93
CA LEU A 235 29.66 6.61 18.65
C LEU A 235 30.96 7.16 18.05
N ASP A 236 31.82 7.79 18.86
CA ASP A 236 33.13 8.28 18.40
C ASP A 236 34.05 7.15 17.94
N LYS A 237 34.06 6.04 18.67
CA LYS A 237 34.81 4.84 18.28
C LYS A 237 34.26 4.25 16.98
N LEU A 238 32.94 4.23 16.81
CA LEU A 238 32.29 3.77 15.58
C LEU A 238 32.67 4.65 14.38
N ARG A 239 32.69 5.99 14.55
CA ARG A 239 33.15 6.95 13.53
C ARG A 239 34.56 6.69 13.06
N GLN A 240 35.46 6.29 13.98
CA GLN A 240 36.85 5.98 13.68
C GLN A 240 37.05 4.65 12.94
N SER A 241 36.26 3.63 13.29
CA SER A 241 36.44 2.26 12.81
C SER A 241 35.48 1.81 11.71
N HIS A 242 34.28 2.41 11.65
CA HIS A 242 33.20 2.03 10.73
C HIS A 242 32.40 3.26 10.25
N SER A 243 33.10 4.15 9.54
CA SER A 243 32.59 5.47 9.16
C SER A 243 31.25 5.45 8.40
N ALA A 244 31.04 4.49 7.49
CA ALA A 244 29.78 4.36 6.74
C ALA A 244 28.60 4.01 7.66
N MET A 245 28.82 3.15 8.66
CA MET A 245 27.81 2.77 9.65
C MET A 245 27.50 3.96 10.57
N ALA A 246 28.53 4.68 11.01
CA ALA A 246 28.37 5.89 11.80
C ALA A 246 27.58 6.98 11.05
N ALA A 247 27.89 7.20 9.76
CA ALA A 247 27.18 8.18 8.94
C ALA A 247 25.67 7.87 8.82
N LEU A 248 25.30 6.59 8.71
CA LEU A 248 23.88 6.18 8.72
C LEU A 248 23.21 6.52 10.04
N ILE A 249 23.86 6.23 11.17
CA ILE A 249 23.35 6.54 12.50
C ILE A 249 23.23 8.05 12.70
N ASP A 250 24.29 8.81 12.39
CA ASP A 250 24.32 10.27 12.53
C ASP A 250 23.25 10.95 11.68
N GLY A 251 22.92 10.39 10.51
CA GLY A 251 21.85 10.90 9.65
C GLY A 251 20.44 10.64 10.18
N GLN A 252 20.26 9.57 10.98
CA GLN A 252 18.94 9.18 11.48
C GLN A 252 18.63 9.71 12.89
N LEU A 253 19.63 9.81 13.76
CA LEU A 253 19.43 10.21 15.17
C LEU A 253 18.77 11.57 15.36
N PRO A 254 19.17 12.66 14.67
CA PRO A 254 18.56 13.96 14.87
C PRO A 254 17.07 13.98 14.49
N SER A 255 16.74 13.39 13.33
CA SER A 255 15.35 13.31 12.85
C SER A 255 14.50 12.41 13.74
N GLY A 256 15.05 11.25 14.14
CA GLY A 256 14.40 10.32 15.05
C GLY A 256 14.13 10.95 16.43
N HIS A 257 15.06 11.73 16.95
CA HIS A 257 14.89 12.43 18.22
C HIS A 257 13.77 13.48 18.16
N GLN A 258 13.68 14.26 17.09
CA GLN A 258 12.60 15.21 16.88
C GLN A 258 11.23 14.54 16.80
N VAL A 259 11.12 13.45 16.04
CA VAL A 259 9.88 12.66 15.95
C VAL A 259 9.48 12.08 17.32
N MET A 260 10.44 11.57 18.10
CA MET A 260 10.17 11.05 19.44
C MET A 260 9.74 12.14 20.41
N LEU A 261 10.34 13.34 20.33
CA LEU A 261 9.95 14.49 21.16
C LEU A 261 8.54 14.97 20.83
N ALA A 262 8.21 15.09 19.56
CA ALA A 262 6.87 15.47 19.10
C ALA A 262 5.81 14.49 19.65
N HIS A 263 6.03 13.19 19.51
CA HIS A 263 5.14 12.15 20.02
C HIS A 263 5.03 12.14 21.55
N ARG A 264 6.07 12.58 22.26
CA ARG A 264 6.13 12.65 23.73
C ARG A 264 5.28 13.78 24.31
N ASN A 265 5.12 14.87 23.58
CA ASN A 265 4.42 16.08 24.04
C ASN A 265 2.89 16.03 23.84
N GLY A 266 2.33 14.95 23.30
CA GLY A 266 0.88 14.69 23.27
C GLY A 266 0.07 15.64 22.40
N GLY A 267 0.72 16.35 21.49
CA GLY A 267 0.06 17.25 20.56
C GLY A 267 -0.45 16.55 19.33
N ASP A 268 -1.61 16.98 18.83
CA ASP A 268 -2.12 16.73 17.48
C ASP A 268 -1.19 17.42 16.44
N GLU A 269 0.01 16.89 16.26
CA GLU A 269 1.13 17.59 15.60
C GLU A 269 1.41 17.11 14.18
N LEU A 270 0.41 16.80 13.41
CA LEU A 270 0.54 16.91 11.95
C LEU A 270 0.89 18.34 11.49
N GLN A 271 0.57 19.37 12.31
CA GLN A 271 0.86 20.77 11.99
C GLN A 271 2.33 21.18 12.23
N SER A 272 3.02 20.59 13.19
CA SER A 272 4.43 20.96 13.46
C SER A 272 5.40 20.30 12.48
N PHE A 273 5.05 19.17 11.89
CA PHE A 273 5.85 18.54 10.84
C PHE A 273 5.87 19.36 9.55
N GLN A 274 4.78 20.07 9.24
CA GLN A 274 4.68 20.95 8.07
C GLN A 274 5.55 22.23 8.23
N GLN A 275 5.81 22.69 9.44
CA GLN A 275 6.65 23.87 9.70
C GLN A 275 8.15 23.55 9.72
N ALA A 276 8.56 22.34 10.06
CA ALA A 276 9.96 21.94 10.12
C ALA A 276 10.58 21.56 8.77
N THR A 277 9.77 21.24 7.76
CA THR A 277 10.23 20.84 6.42
C THR A 277 10.07 21.95 5.37
N GLY A 278 9.62 23.14 5.75
CA GLY A 278 9.29 24.28 4.88
C GLY A 278 10.30 25.42 4.90
N SER A 279 11.58 25.18 5.20
CA SER A 279 12.65 26.17 5.07
C SER A 279 13.81 25.65 4.22
#